data_d0433499988faf93b912ea7bcb7dcbaf
#
_entry.id   d0433499988faf93b912ea7bcb7dcbaf
#
_cell.length_a   1.000
_cell.length_b   1.000
_cell.length_c   1.000
_cell.angle_alpha   90.00
_cell.angle_beta   90.00
_cell.angle_gamma   90.00
#
_symmetry.space_group_name_H-M   'P 1'
#
loop_
_entity.id
_entity.type
_entity.pdbx_description
1 polymer ?
#
loop_
_entity_poly.entity_id
_entity_poly.type
_entity_poly.pdbx_seq_one_letter_code
_entity_poly.pdbx_strand_id
1 'polypeptide(L)'
;MIYTAIVEDNKRDAERLLSFQERYGKEHKLVQQCQWFSDAEKFLKSDTRRFDIVFMDIELPGMSGMEAAEKMRQSNPDIILIFITNLAQYVMKGYQVDALDYVLKPIQYPAFDLKFQKALTLCGQTKKTEYMVISANEGVFRMDAADV
;
A
#
# COMPACT_ATOMS: atom_id res chain seq x y z
N MET A 1 5.16 1.19 -13.24
CA MET A 1 4.69 2.26 -12.35
C MET A 1 4.03 1.67 -11.11
N ILE A 2 4.27 2.26 -9.96
CA ILE A 2 3.67 1.84 -8.69
C ILE A 2 2.55 2.80 -8.33
N TYR A 3 1.40 2.26 -7.95
CA TYR A 3 0.24 3.04 -7.52
C TYR A 3 0.01 2.82 -6.03
N THR A 4 0.03 3.89 -5.26
CA THR A 4 -0.17 3.83 -3.82
C THR A 4 -1.37 4.65 -3.39
N ALA A 5 -1.99 4.24 -2.29
CA ALA A 5 -3.05 4.98 -1.64
C ALA A 5 -2.63 5.29 -0.20
N ILE A 6 -3.04 6.46 0.27
CA ILE A 6 -2.92 6.85 1.67
C ILE A 6 -4.32 7.12 2.17
N VAL A 7 -4.75 6.43 3.23
CA VAL A 7 -6.05 6.63 3.85
C VAL A 7 -5.82 7.19 5.25
N GLU A 8 -6.01 8.49 5.39
CA GLU A 8 -5.64 9.25 6.58
C GLU A 8 -6.51 10.50 6.69
N ASP A 9 -7.16 10.72 7.81
CA ASP A 9 -7.99 11.90 8.01
C ASP A 9 -7.19 13.13 8.48
N ASN A 10 -6.04 12.92 9.13
CA ASN A 10 -5.21 14.02 9.61
C ASN A 10 -4.32 14.54 8.47
N LYS A 11 -4.53 15.82 8.13
CA LYS A 11 -3.82 16.43 7.01
C LYS A 11 -2.30 16.42 7.17
N ARG A 12 -1.80 16.68 8.39
CA ARG A 12 -0.36 16.68 8.66
C ARG A 12 0.25 15.31 8.45
N ASP A 13 -0.42 14.27 8.94
CA ASP A 13 0.06 12.91 8.80
C ASP A 13 0.04 12.47 7.34
N ALA A 14 -1.01 12.85 6.60
CA ALA A 14 -1.10 12.56 5.17
C ALA A 14 0.00 13.27 4.38
N GLU A 15 0.21 14.55 4.63
CA GLU A 15 1.26 15.33 3.97
C GLU A 15 2.66 14.78 4.26
N ARG A 16 2.88 14.30 5.49
CA ARG A 16 4.13 13.68 5.89
C ARG A 16 4.41 12.43 5.05
N LEU A 17 3.42 11.55 4.91
CA LEU A 17 3.56 10.35 4.09
C LEU A 17 3.76 10.68 2.62
N LEU A 18 3.02 11.66 2.09
CA LEU A 18 3.19 12.11 0.72
C LEU A 18 4.60 12.65 0.48
N SER A 19 5.13 13.43 1.42
CA SER A 19 6.50 13.96 1.28
C SER A 19 7.54 12.84 1.36
N PHE A 20 7.33 11.83 2.19
CA PHE A 20 8.21 10.68 2.28
C PHE A 20 8.21 9.87 0.97
N GLN A 21 7.04 9.68 0.38
CA GLN A 21 6.94 8.98 -0.90
C GLN A 21 7.63 9.75 -2.03
N GLU A 22 7.46 11.07 -2.06
CA GLU A 22 8.13 11.91 -3.03
C GLU A 22 9.65 11.83 -2.88
N ARG A 23 10.14 11.92 -1.65
CA ARG A 23 11.58 11.79 -1.35
C ARG A 23 12.12 10.44 -1.79
N TYR A 24 11.40 9.38 -1.47
CA TYR A 24 11.80 8.01 -1.85
C TYR A 24 11.87 7.89 -3.38
N GLY A 25 10.85 8.40 -4.08
CA GLY A 25 10.82 8.34 -5.53
C GLY A 25 12.00 9.05 -6.18
N LYS A 26 12.39 10.20 -5.65
CA LYS A 26 13.57 10.94 -6.14
C LYS A 26 14.87 10.20 -5.85
N GLU A 27 15.02 9.66 -4.64
CA GLU A 27 16.25 8.97 -4.24
C GLU A 27 16.47 7.67 -5.00
N HIS A 28 15.39 6.96 -5.33
CA HIS A 28 15.45 5.64 -5.96
C HIS A 28 14.98 5.62 -7.42
N LYS A 29 14.72 6.80 -8.00
CA LYS A 29 14.24 6.92 -9.39
C LYS A 29 13.01 6.05 -9.66
N LEU A 30 12.09 6.02 -8.70
CA LEU A 30 10.88 5.24 -8.78
C LEU A 30 9.77 6.05 -9.45
N VAL A 31 9.15 5.49 -10.49
CA VAL A 31 7.97 6.10 -11.14
C VAL A 31 6.74 5.61 -10.38
N GLN A 32 6.01 6.54 -9.78
CA GLN A 32 4.88 6.20 -8.92
C GLN A 32 3.80 7.27 -8.97
N GLN A 33 2.58 6.87 -8.60
CA GLN A 33 1.48 7.78 -8.33
C GLN A 33 0.92 7.46 -6.95
N CYS A 34 0.57 8.49 -6.20
CA CYS A 34 0.01 8.35 -4.87
C CYS A 34 -1.28 9.15 -4.78
N GLN A 35 -2.32 8.56 -4.24
CA GLN A 35 -3.60 9.22 -4.02
C GLN A 35 -3.94 9.19 -2.53
N TRP A 36 -4.34 10.37 -2.02
CA TRP A 36 -4.77 10.53 -0.65
C TRP A 36 -6.28 10.49 -0.54
N PHE A 37 -6.79 9.68 0.39
CA PHE A 37 -8.20 9.61 0.77
C PHE A 37 -8.33 10.03 2.23
N SER A 38 -9.22 10.97 2.51
CA SER A 38 -9.40 11.49 3.87
C SER A 38 -10.28 10.61 4.75
N ASP A 39 -10.97 9.64 4.16
CA ASP A 39 -11.77 8.66 4.90
C ASP A 39 -11.79 7.32 4.17
N ALA A 40 -12.20 6.28 4.90
CA ALA A 40 -12.22 4.92 4.39
C ALA A 40 -13.29 4.71 3.33
N GLU A 41 -14.43 5.37 3.48
CA GLU A 41 -15.56 5.23 2.54
C GLU A 41 -15.17 5.69 1.14
N LYS A 42 -14.47 6.82 1.03
CA LYS A 42 -13.99 7.32 -0.26
C LYS A 42 -12.99 6.36 -0.89
N PHE A 43 -12.11 5.79 -0.09
CA PHE A 43 -11.15 4.80 -0.58
C PHE A 43 -11.87 3.57 -1.15
N LEU A 44 -12.84 3.03 -0.40
CA LEU A 44 -13.56 1.83 -0.83
C LEU A 44 -14.46 2.07 -2.05
N LYS A 45 -14.92 3.30 -2.26
CA LYS A 45 -15.70 3.67 -3.45
C LYS A 45 -14.83 3.79 -4.70
N SER A 46 -13.52 3.96 -4.53
CA SER A 46 -12.59 3.97 -5.67
C SER A 46 -12.38 2.53 -6.15
N ASP A 47 -11.76 2.37 -7.33
CA ASP A 47 -11.34 1.05 -7.77
C ASP A 47 -10.05 0.69 -7.02
N THR A 48 -10.19 -0.02 -5.90
CA THR A 48 -9.05 -0.37 -5.05
C THR A 48 -8.06 -1.31 -5.74
N ARG A 49 -8.50 -2.01 -6.80
CA ARG A 49 -7.64 -2.94 -7.53
C ARG A 49 -6.53 -2.26 -8.30
N ARG A 50 -6.65 -0.94 -8.54
CA ARG A 50 -5.59 -0.19 -9.22
C ARG A 50 -4.39 0.12 -8.31
N PHE A 51 -4.54 -0.03 -6.99
CA PHE A 51 -3.47 0.26 -6.05
C PHE A 51 -2.64 -0.97 -5.74
N ASP A 52 -1.34 -0.81 -5.72
CA ASP A 52 -0.39 -1.86 -5.34
C ASP A 52 -0.17 -1.90 -3.84
N ILE A 53 -0.14 -0.73 -3.20
CA ILE A 53 0.16 -0.57 -1.79
C ILE A 53 -0.79 0.45 -1.20
N VAL A 54 -1.29 0.19 0.02
CA VAL A 54 -2.06 1.16 0.78
C VAL A 54 -1.47 1.36 2.16
N PHE A 55 -1.27 2.63 2.54
CA PHE A 55 -0.96 3.04 3.89
C PHE A 55 -2.24 3.51 4.53
N MET A 56 -2.65 2.90 5.63
CA MET A 56 -3.97 3.15 6.20
C MET A 56 -3.89 3.37 7.70
N ASP A 57 -4.51 4.45 8.18
CA ASP A 57 -4.74 4.62 9.61
C ASP A 57 -5.96 3.80 10.02
N ILE A 58 -5.94 3.27 11.24
CA ILE A 58 -7.08 2.54 11.81
C ILE A 58 -8.10 3.52 12.38
N GLU A 59 -7.62 4.58 13.03
CA GLU A 59 -8.49 5.57 13.69
C GLU A 59 -8.96 6.61 12.68
N LEU A 60 -10.05 6.30 11.99
CA LEU A 60 -10.65 7.16 10.97
C LEU A 60 -12.07 7.53 11.36
N PRO A 61 -12.58 8.71 10.92
CA PRO A 61 -13.98 9.07 11.16
C PRO A 61 -14.91 8.14 10.38
N GLY A 62 -16.04 7.78 11.00
CA GLY A 62 -16.96 6.83 10.39
C GLY A 62 -16.42 5.41 10.44
N MET A 63 -16.20 4.82 9.28
CA MET A 63 -15.63 3.47 9.20
C MET A 63 -14.16 3.47 9.62
N SER A 64 -13.79 2.54 10.51
CA SER A 64 -12.39 2.40 10.92
C SER A 64 -11.54 1.81 9.79
N GLY A 65 -10.22 2.03 9.88
CA GLY A 65 -9.29 1.43 8.92
C GLY A 65 -9.29 -0.09 8.96
N MET A 66 -9.51 -0.68 10.14
CA MET A 66 -9.58 -2.15 10.27
C MET A 66 -10.79 -2.70 9.51
N GLU A 67 -11.95 -2.09 9.68
CA GLU A 67 -13.17 -2.48 8.98
C GLU A 67 -13.03 -2.29 7.47
N ALA A 68 -12.42 -1.17 7.06
CA ALA A 68 -12.13 -0.91 5.65
C ALA A 68 -11.20 -1.97 5.05
N ALA A 69 -10.18 -2.37 5.80
CA ALA A 69 -9.24 -3.40 5.36
C ALA A 69 -9.93 -4.75 5.17
N GLU A 70 -10.83 -5.11 6.07
CA GLU A 70 -11.61 -6.34 5.94
C GLU A 70 -12.45 -6.34 4.66
N LYS A 71 -13.11 -5.22 4.38
CA LYS A 71 -13.92 -5.07 3.16
C LYS A 71 -13.06 -5.07 1.90
N MET A 72 -11.93 -4.38 1.96
CA MET A 72 -10.98 -4.35 0.84
C MET A 72 -10.49 -5.75 0.48
N ARG A 73 -10.20 -6.58 1.48
CA ARG A 73 -9.69 -7.94 1.25
C ARG A 73 -10.70 -8.84 0.53
N GLN A 74 -11.99 -8.56 0.66
CA GLN A 74 -13.01 -9.32 -0.06
C GLN A 74 -12.94 -9.09 -1.57
N SER A 75 -12.59 -7.88 -2.01
CA SER A 75 -12.52 -7.53 -3.42
C SER A 75 -11.10 -7.47 -3.97
N ASN A 76 -10.10 -7.29 -3.11
CA ASN A 76 -8.71 -7.17 -3.52
C ASN A 76 -7.80 -7.85 -2.49
N PRO A 77 -7.61 -9.19 -2.62
CA PRO A 77 -6.77 -9.93 -1.67
C PRO A 77 -5.27 -9.64 -1.82
N ASP A 78 -4.84 -9.06 -2.94
CA ASP A 78 -3.41 -8.96 -3.27
C ASP A 78 -2.78 -7.61 -2.93
N ILE A 79 -3.57 -6.59 -2.62
CA ILE A 79 -3.01 -5.28 -2.29
C ILE A 79 -2.16 -5.37 -1.03
N ILE A 80 -1.01 -4.71 -1.05
CA ILE A 80 -0.13 -4.71 0.12
C ILE A 80 -0.60 -3.63 1.08
N LEU A 81 -0.91 -4.05 2.31
CA LEU A 81 -1.48 -3.19 3.35
C LEU A 81 -0.45 -2.94 4.44
N ILE A 82 -0.22 -1.66 4.74
CA ILE A 82 0.59 -1.23 5.87
C ILE A 82 -0.25 -0.29 6.71
N PHE A 83 -0.48 -0.65 7.98
CA PHE A 83 -1.16 0.24 8.91
C PHE A 83 -0.17 1.23 9.52
N ILE A 84 -0.56 2.50 9.58
CA ILE A 84 0.20 3.56 10.26
C ILE A 84 -0.76 4.27 11.19
N THR A 85 -0.63 4.06 12.50
CA THR A 85 -1.64 4.49 13.46
C THR A 85 -1.05 4.72 14.84
N ASN A 86 -1.82 5.36 15.73
CA ASN A 86 -1.49 5.49 17.14
C ASN A 86 -1.97 4.30 17.98
N LEU A 87 -2.73 3.37 17.38
CA LEU A 87 -3.47 2.35 18.13
C LEU A 87 -2.71 1.02 18.21
N ALA A 88 -1.81 0.89 19.20
CA ALA A 88 -1.00 -0.32 19.38
C ALA A 88 -1.84 -1.58 19.63
N GLN A 89 -3.03 -1.45 20.21
CA GLN A 89 -3.88 -2.59 20.56
C GLN A 89 -4.40 -3.36 19.35
N TYR A 90 -4.28 -2.82 18.15
CA TYR A 90 -4.76 -3.48 16.93
C TYR A 90 -3.71 -4.32 16.20
N VAL A 91 -2.50 -4.44 16.77
CA VAL A 91 -1.42 -5.20 16.10
C VAL A 91 -1.85 -6.63 15.78
N MET A 92 -2.47 -7.32 16.73
CA MET A 92 -2.92 -8.70 16.51
C MET A 92 -4.01 -8.82 15.46
N LYS A 93 -4.87 -7.81 15.35
CA LYS A 93 -5.93 -7.78 14.34
C LYS A 93 -5.39 -7.56 12.93
N GLY A 94 -4.21 -6.96 12.80
CA GLY A 94 -3.56 -6.79 11.51
C GLY A 94 -3.32 -8.11 10.79
N TYR A 95 -3.09 -9.18 11.53
CA TYR A 95 -2.91 -10.51 10.95
C TYR A 95 -4.18 -11.07 10.31
N GLN A 96 -5.35 -10.66 10.78
CA GLN A 96 -6.63 -11.12 10.24
C GLN A 96 -6.91 -10.55 8.85
N VAL A 97 -6.34 -9.38 8.54
CA VAL A 97 -6.48 -8.73 7.24
C VAL A 97 -5.20 -8.82 6.41
N ASP A 98 -4.27 -9.66 6.84
CA ASP A 98 -3.02 -9.93 6.14
C ASP A 98 -2.22 -8.65 5.86
N ALA A 99 -2.08 -7.79 6.87
CA ALA A 99 -1.25 -6.61 6.76
C ALA A 99 0.24 -7.00 6.70
N LEU A 100 0.98 -6.37 5.81
CA LEU A 100 2.42 -6.58 5.72
C LEU A 100 3.11 -6.08 6.98
N ASP A 101 2.65 -4.95 7.49
CA ASP A 101 3.29 -4.34 8.65
C ASP A 101 2.30 -3.45 9.40
N TYR A 102 2.68 -3.12 10.62
CA TYR A 102 1.92 -2.27 11.52
C TYR A 102 2.88 -1.28 12.17
N VAL A 103 2.76 -0.02 11.83
CA VAL A 103 3.70 1.02 12.25
C VAL A 103 2.99 2.01 13.16
N LEU A 104 3.59 2.29 14.32
CA LEU A 104 3.05 3.28 15.24
C LEU A 104 3.53 4.68 14.86
N LYS A 105 2.61 5.65 14.93
CA LYS A 105 2.94 7.06 14.74
C LYS A 105 3.74 7.60 15.93
N PRO A 106 4.61 8.60 15.73
CA PRO A 106 4.93 9.25 14.47
C PRO A 106 5.96 8.44 13.67
N ILE A 107 5.67 8.21 12.40
CA ILE A 107 6.63 7.52 11.53
C ILE A 107 7.74 8.48 11.11
N GLN A 108 8.99 8.00 11.15
CA GLN A 108 10.15 8.73 10.66
C GLN A 108 10.56 8.21 9.29
N TYR A 109 11.27 9.02 8.51
CA TYR A 109 11.63 8.63 7.15
C TYR A 109 12.43 7.33 7.08
N PRO A 110 13.43 7.05 7.93
CA PRO A 110 14.15 5.77 7.85
C PRO A 110 13.25 4.56 8.02
N ALA A 111 12.24 4.64 8.89
CA ALA A 111 11.25 3.57 9.06
C ALA A 111 10.37 3.44 7.82
N PHE A 112 9.91 4.56 7.26
CA PHE A 112 9.15 4.58 6.03
C PHE A 112 9.94 3.94 4.87
N ASP A 113 11.20 4.34 4.71
CA ASP A 113 12.09 3.83 3.67
C ASP A 113 12.17 2.31 3.74
N LEU A 114 12.40 1.76 4.93
CA LEU A 114 12.51 0.32 5.13
C LEU A 114 11.21 -0.41 4.79
N LYS A 115 10.09 0.10 5.28
CA LYS A 115 8.78 -0.54 5.07
C LYS A 115 8.33 -0.45 3.61
N PHE A 116 8.56 0.69 2.98
CA PHE A 116 8.20 0.89 1.58
C PHE A 116 9.05 0.02 0.66
N GLN A 117 10.35 -0.09 0.95
CA GLN A 117 11.25 -0.97 0.20
C GLN A 117 10.77 -2.43 0.27
N LYS A 118 10.38 -2.88 1.46
CA LYS A 118 9.84 -4.23 1.65
C LYS A 118 8.57 -4.45 0.84
N ALA A 119 7.66 -3.47 0.84
CA ALA A 119 6.42 -3.54 0.07
C ALA A 119 6.70 -3.57 -1.44
N LEU A 120 7.62 -2.74 -1.91
CA LEU A 120 7.99 -2.69 -3.33
C LEU A 120 8.60 -4.01 -3.79
N THR A 121 9.41 -4.65 -2.97
CA THR A 121 9.99 -5.96 -3.29
C THR A 121 8.89 -6.99 -3.51
N LEU A 122 7.88 -7.02 -2.65
CA LEU A 122 6.75 -7.93 -2.80
C LEU A 122 5.92 -7.63 -4.04
N CYS A 123 5.69 -6.36 -4.35
CA CYS A 123 5.00 -5.94 -5.58
C CYS A 123 5.74 -6.42 -6.82
N GLY A 124 7.04 -6.25 -6.84
CA GLY A 124 7.88 -6.67 -7.97
C GLY A 124 7.81 -8.17 -8.21
N GLN A 125 7.84 -8.96 -7.14
CA GLN A 125 7.72 -10.40 -7.22
C GLN A 125 6.37 -10.84 -7.76
N THR A 126 5.28 -10.25 -7.26
CA THR A 126 3.93 -10.57 -7.70
C THR A 126 3.73 -10.22 -9.17
N LYS A 127 4.11 -9.01 -9.58
CA LYS A 127 3.97 -8.55 -10.96
C LYS A 127 4.79 -9.41 -11.92
N LYS A 128 6.00 -9.78 -11.53
CA LYS A 128 6.87 -10.63 -12.31
C LYS A 128 6.27 -12.03 -12.50
N THR A 129 5.70 -12.59 -11.46
CA THR A 129 5.04 -13.90 -11.50
C THR A 129 3.84 -13.87 -12.44
N GLU A 130 2.99 -12.86 -12.32
CA GLU A 130 1.81 -12.69 -13.19
C GLU A 130 2.22 -12.60 -14.66
N TYR A 131 3.25 -11.82 -14.95
CA TYR A 131 3.74 -11.68 -16.31
C TYR A 131 4.22 -13.01 -16.87
N MET A 132 4.97 -13.78 -16.11
CA MET A 132 5.48 -15.07 -16.53
C MET A 132 4.37 -16.08 -16.82
N VAL A 133 3.32 -16.08 -16.01
CA VAL A 133 2.15 -16.95 -16.23
C VAL A 133 1.44 -16.59 -17.53
N ILE A 134 1.20 -15.32 -17.77
CA ILE A 134 0.56 -14.83 -18.99
C ILE A 134 1.38 -15.20 -20.21
N SER A 135 2.70 -14.97 -20.18
CA SER A 135 3.60 -15.27 -21.29
C SER A 135 3.62 -16.76 -21.61
N ALA A 136 3.62 -17.62 -20.60
CA ALA A 136 3.59 -19.07 -20.80
C ALA A 136 2.31 -19.51 -21.48
N ASN A 137 1.16 -18.95 -21.08
CA ASN A 137 -0.14 -19.26 -21.66
C ASN A 137 -0.26 -18.82 -23.12
N GLU A 138 0.37 -17.72 -23.47
CA GLU A 138 0.34 -17.16 -24.80
C GLU A 138 1.43 -17.74 -25.72
N GLY A 139 2.36 -18.50 -25.16
CA GLY A 139 3.51 -19.02 -25.91
C GLY A 139 4.52 -17.93 -26.26
N VAL A 140 4.42 -16.76 -25.67
CA VAL A 140 5.34 -15.63 -25.86
C VAL A 140 6.04 -15.35 -24.56
N PHE A 141 7.36 -15.23 -24.61
CA PHE A 141 8.16 -14.94 -23.44
C PHE A 141 8.93 -13.64 -23.65
N ARG A 142 8.70 -12.66 -22.76
CA ARG A 142 9.38 -11.36 -22.78
C ARG A 142 10.07 -11.13 -21.46
N MET A 143 11.36 -10.84 -21.50
CA MET A 143 12.16 -10.64 -20.31
C MET A 143 12.15 -9.19 -19.82
N ASP A 144 11.77 -8.23 -20.65
CA ASP A 144 11.75 -6.83 -20.27
C ASP A 144 10.78 -6.54 -19.12
N ALA A 145 9.73 -7.31 -18.95
CA ALA A 145 8.82 -7.17 -17.81
C ALA A 145 9.51 -7.48 -16.48
N ALA A 146 10.63 -8.17 -16.50
CA ALA A 146 11.39 -8.45 -15.30
C ALA A 146 11.99 -7.19 -14.66
N ASP A 147 12.04 -6.09 -15.39
CA ASP A 147 12.57 -4.81 -14.91
C ASP A 147 11.55 -4.02 -14.08
N VAL A 148 10.38 -4.51 -13.96
CA VAL A 148 9.29 -3.86 -13.22
C VAL A 148 9.43 -4.06 -11.71
#